data_ba9efdcb51d4ca1bdf2ee8e15815cfa6
#
_entry.id   ba9efdcb51d4ca1bdf2ee8e15815cfa6
#
_cell.length_a   1.000
_cell.length_b   1.000
_cell.length_c   1.000
_cell.angle_alpha   90.00
_cell.angle_beta   90.00
_cell.angle_gamma   90.00
#
_symmetry.space_group_name_H-M   'P 1'
#
loop_
_entity.id
_entity.type
_entity.pdbx_description
1 polymer ?
#
loop_
_entity_poly.entity_id
_entity_poly.type
_entity_poly.pdbx_seq_one_letter_code
_entity_poly.pdbx_strand_id
1 'polypeptide(L)'
;MTELERCRPWIEAALAYSGDTHTFQDVADGIASGHMQLWPAPKGCAVTQIVVYPKKKALHIFLAGGEMDQLFDMTESAMAWGRGQGCSVMTLSGRMGWQRALRSEGWKTTMVVMEKDI
;
A
#
# COMPACT_ATOMS: atom_id res chain seq x y z
N MET A 1 -1.81 -8.98 -21.42
CA MET A 1 -1.16 -8.42 -20.20
C MET A 1 -2.19 -8.29 -19.11
N THR A 2 -1.89 -8.83 -17.92
CA THR A 2 -2.77 -8.69 -16.77
C THR A 2 -2.60 -7.31 -16.14
N GLU A 3 -3.55 -6.92 -15.29
CA GLU A 3 -3.41 -5.67 -14.52
C GLU A 3 -2.16 -5.70 -13.63
N LEU A 4 -1.86 -6.85 -13.05
CA LEU A 4 -0.66 -7.00 -12.23
C LEU A 4 0.61 -6.76 -13.05
N GLU A 5 0.70 -7.34 -14.24
CA GLU A 5 1.85 -7.15 -15.11
C GLU A 5 1.97 -5.70 -15.57
N ARG A 6 0.84 -5.04 -15.86
CA ARG A 6 0.83 -3.63 -16.22
C ARG A 6 1.35 -2.76 -15.08
N CYS A 7 1.02 -3.12 -13.86
CA CYS A 7 1.44 -2.38 -12.66
C CYS A 7 2.87 -2.70 -12.21
N ARG A 8 3.51 -3.72 -12.79
CA ARG A 8 4.83 -4.17 -12.36
C ARG A 8 5.87 -3.07 -12.22
N PRO A 9 6.02 -2.12 -13.18
CA PRO A 9 7.03 -1.07 -13.01
C PRO A 9 6.82 -0.22 -11.75
N TRP A 10 5.57 0.09 -11.41
CA TRP A 10 5.26 0.85 -10.19
C TRP A 10 5.53 0.03 -8.94
N ILE A 11 5.17 -1.25 -8.96
CA ILE A 11 5.40 -2.16 -7.83
C ILE A 11 6.90 -2.32 -7.59
N GLU A 12 7.69 -2.55 -8.62
CA GLU A 12 9.13 -2.73 -8.48
C GLU A 12 9.80 -1.44 -8.00
N ALA A 13 9.36 -0.27 -8.49
CA ALA A 13 9.89 1.01 -8.02
C ALA A 13 9.58 1.21 -6.53
N ALA A 14 8.38 0.86 -6.08
CA ALA A 14 8.01 0.97 -4.67
C ALA A 14 8.79 -0.01 -3.80
N LEU A 15 9.02 -1.23 -4.28
CA LEU A 15 9.81 -2.23 -3.55
C LEU A 15 11.23 -1.76 -3.29
N ALA A 16 11.81 -0.96 -4.19
CA ALA A 16 13.14 -0.40 -4.00
C ALA A 16 13.23 0.50 -2.77
N TYR A 17 12.12 1.04 -2.28
CA TYR A 17 12.06 1.90 -1.10
C TYR A 17 11.54 1.18 0.14
N SER A 18 11.16 -0.09 0.03
CA SER A 18 10.55 -0.83 1.15
C SER A 18 11.57 -1.63 1.98
N GLY A 19 12.86 -1.36 1.81
CA GLY A 19 13.90 -2.04 2.57
C GLY A 19 14.30 -3.41 2.02
N ASP A 20 14.02 -3.65 0.74
CA ASP A 20 14.40 -4.90 0.06
C ASP A 20 13.85 -6.14 0.77
N THR A 21 12.58 -6.07 1.18
CA THR A 21 11.93 -7.14 1.95
C THR A 21 11.25 -8.18 1.08
N HIS A 22 10.86 -7.80 -0.15
CA HIS A 22 10.05 -8.65 -1.03
C HIS A 22 10.52 -8.52 -2.48
N THR A 23 10.35 -9.60 -3.23
CA THR A 23 10.47 -9.58 -4.69
C THR A 23 9.11 -9.31 -5.31
N PHE A 24 9.08 -8.98 -6.60
CA PHE A 24 7.82 -8.87 -7.33
C PHE A 24 7.02 -10.18 -7.24
N GLN A 25 7.71 -11.32 -7.33
CA GLN A 25 7.03 -12.62 -7.26
C GLN A 25 6.37 -12.84 -5.90
N ASP A 26 6.98 -12.39 -4.82
CA ASP A 26 6.37 -12.47 -3.49
C ASP A 26 5.06 -11.69 -3.44
N VAL A 27 5.03 -10.51 -4.06
CA VAL A 27 3.82 -9.69 -4.13
C VAL A 27 2.77 -10.38 -4.99
N ALA A 28 3.16 -10.91 -6.15
CA ALA A 28 2.26 -11.64 -7.03
C ALA A 28 1.63 -12.83 -6.32
N ASP A 29 2.43 -13.59 -5.56
CA ASP A 29 1.95 -14.72 -4.78
C ASP A 29 0.98 -14.28 -3.68
N GLY A 30 1.28 -13.17 -3.02
CA GLY A 30 0.41 -12.60 -1.98
C GLY A 30 -0.93 -12.18 -2.54
N ILE A 31 -0.95 -11.59 -3.73
CA ILE A 31 -2.19 -11.20 -4.40
C ILE A 31 -2.99 -12.43 -4.81
N ALA A 32 -2.32 -13.43 -5.39
CA ALA A 32 -2.97 -14.67 -5.82
C ALA A 32 -3.61 -15.44 -4.64
N SER A 33 -2.96 -15.44 -3.49
CA SER A 33 -3.44 -16.15 -2.29
C SER A 33 -4.48 -15.37 -1.49
N GLY A 34 -4.70 -14.09 -1.82
CA GLY A 34 -5.64 -13.24 -1.08
C GLY A 34 -5.05 -12.56 0.14
N HIS A 35 -3.76 -12.77 0.44
CA HIS A 35 -3.09 -12.08 1.55
C HIS A 35 -2.80 -10.61 1.25
N MET A 36 -2.72 -10.27 -0.04
CA MET A 36 -2.55 -8.91 -0.50
C MET A 36 -3.62 -8.57 -1.51
N GLN A 37 -3.90 -7.29 -1.70
CA GLN A 37 -4.89 -6.82 -2.65
C GLN A 37 -4.24 -5.84 -3.61
N LEU A 38 -4.52 -5.99 -4.90
CA LEU A 38 -4.06 -5.07 -5.93
C LEU A 38 -5.15 -4.04 -6.22
N TRP A 39 -4.78 -2.76 -6.22
CA TRP A 39 -5.66 -1.65 -6.54
C TRP A 39 -5.09 -0.92 -7.75
N PRO A 40 -5.50 -1.31 -8.97
CA PRO A 40 -4.96 -0.68 -10.17
C PRO A 40 -5.70 0.60 -10.52
N ALA A 41 -4.97 1.57 -11.07
CA ALA A 41 -5.51 2.78 -11.67
C ALA A 41 -4.89 2.94 -13.06
N PRO A 42 -5.41 3.83 -13.93
CA PRO A 42 -4.84 3.99 -15.26
C PRO A 42 -3.34 4.34 -15.25
N LYS A 43 -2.90 5.17 -14.31
CA LYS A 43 -1.50 5.61 -14.22
C LYS A 43 -0.91 5.43 -12.84
N GLY A 44 -1.23 4.31 -12.21
CA GLY A 44 -0.69 4.00 -10.89
C GLY A 44 -1.31 2.74 -10.32
N CYS A 45 -0.84 2.37 -9.14
CA CYS A 45 -1.44 1.27 -8.40
C CYS A 45 -1.00 1.30 -6.95
N ALA A 46 -1.73 0.57 -6.13
CA ALA A 46 -1.34 0.31 -4.75
C ALA A 46 -1.52 -1.17 -4.44
N VAL A 47 -0.76 -1.65 -3.46
CA VAL A 47 -0.92 -2.99 -2.91
C VAL A 47 -1.15 -2.85 -1.42
N THR A 48 -2.23 -3.46 -0.95
CA THR A 48 -2.59 -3.41 0.46
C THR A 48 -2.55 -4.80 1.08
N GLN A 49 -2.52 -4.84 2.39
CA GLN A 49 -2.69 -6.07 3.17
C GLN A 49 -3.44 -5.74 4.44
N ILE A 50 -4.24 -6.70 4.92
CA ILE A 50 -4.95 -6.53 6.18
C ILE A 50 -4.04 -6.99 7.31
N VAL A 51 -3.88 -6.13 8.31
CA VAL A 51 -3.09 -6.44 9.52
C VAL A 51 -4.02 -6.50 10.70
N VAL A 52 -4.00 -7.63 11.40
CA VAL A 52 -4.87 -7.86 12.55
C VAL A 52 -4.04 -7.69 13.83
N TYR A 53 -4.37 -6.65 14.60
CA TYR A 53 -3.77 -6.42 15.91
C TYR A 53 -4.73 -6.87 17.00
N PRO A 54 -4.27 -7.08 18.23
CA PRO A 54 -5.18 -7.48 19.32
C PRO A 54 -6.35 -6.51 19.54
N LYS A 55 -6.12 -5.21 19.33
CA LYS A 55 -7.14 -4.18 19.62
C LYS A 55 -7.81 -3.60 18.38
N LYS A 56 -7.28 -3.83 17.19
CA LYS A 56 -7.87 -3.28 15.96
C LYS A 56 -7.34 -3.98 14.73
N LYS A 57 -8.01 -3.76 13.63
CA LYS A 57 -7.68 -4.29 12.32
C LYS A 57 -7.41 -3.12 11.38
N ALA A 58 -6.32 -3.20 10.65
CA ALA A 58 -5.88 -2.11 9.76
C ALA A 58 -5.79 -2.60 8.32
N LEU A 59 -6.16 -1.73 7.39
CA LEU A 59 -5.82 -1.94 5.98
C LEU A 59 -4.54 -1.17 5.72
N HIS A 60 -3.45 -1.90 5.48
CA HIS A 60 -2.12 -1.31 5.34
C HIS A 60 -1.76 -1.18 3.87
N ILE A 61 -1.46 0.05 3.41
CA ILE A 61 -0.91 0.28 2.09
C ILE A 61 0.58 -0.02 2.16
N PHE A 62 0.95 -1.18 1.63
CA PHE A 62 2.32 -1.67 1.63
C PHE A 62 3.14 -1.03 0.52
N LEU A 63 2.56 -0.92 -0.68
CA LEU A 63 3.23 -0.35 -1.85
C LEU A 63 2.26 0.58 -2.56
N ALA A 64 2.79 1.69 -3.11
CA ALA A 64 2.01 2.60 -3.95
C ALA A 64 2.95 3.30 -4.92
N GLY A 65 2.49 3.50 -6.15
CA GLY A 65 3.27 4.18 -7.18
C GLY A 65 2.39 4.73 -8.27
N GLY A 66 2.92 5.71 -9.01
CA GLY A 66 2.21 6.35 -10.11
C GLY A 66 1.77 7.78 -9.78
N GLU A 67 0.74 8.26 -10.47
CA GLU A 67 0.26 9.63 -10.30
C GLU A 67 -0.56 9.78 -9.02
N MET A 68 -0.26 10.83 -8.26
CA MET A 68 -0.81 11.06 -6.92
C MET A 68 -2.32 11.21 -6.90
N ASP A 69 -2.90 11.95 -7.85
CA ASP A 69 -4.34 12.17 -7.90
C ASP A 69 -5.10 10.85 -8.08
N GLN A 70 -4.57 9.94 -8.88
CA GLN A 70 -5.18 8.63 -9.07
C GLN A 70 -5.07 7.76 -7.83
N LEU A 71 -3.98 7.91 -7.08
CA LEU A 71 -3.80 7.21 -5.81
C LEU A 71 -4.81 7.69 -4.76
N PHE A 72 -5.13 8.98 -4.74
CA PHE A 72 -6.14 9.53 -3.83
C PHE A 72 -7.53 8.93 -4.12
N ASP A 73 -7.93 8.87 -5.39
CA ASP A 73 -9.21 8.28 -5.78
C ASP A 73 -9.28 6.80 -5.39
N MET A 74 -8.20 6.08 -5.62
CA MET A 74 -8.10 4.67 -5.28
C MET A 74 -8.21 4.44 -3.78
N THR A 75 -7.67 5.34 -2.97
CA THR A 75 -7.71 5.26 -1.51
C THR A 75 -9.16 5.21 -1.00
N GLU A 76 -10.05 5.98 -1.60
CA GLU A 76 -11.46 5.97 -1.21
C GLU A 76 -12.10 4.60 -1.43
N SER A 77 -11.83 3.97 -2.57
CA SER A 77 -12.35 2.64 -2.88
C SER A 77 -11.76 1.59 -1.92
N ALA A 78 -10.47 1.69 -1.64
CA ALA A 78 -9.80 0.77 -0.73
C ALA A 78 -10.33 0.92 0.70
N MET A 79 -10.58 2.14 1.15
CA MET A 79 -11.17 2.40 2.46
C MET A 79 -12.56 1.79 2.60
N ALA A 80 -13.40 1.93 1.59
CA ALA A 80 -14.74 1.35 1.60
C ALA A 80 -14.67 -0.17 1.71
N TRP A 81 -13.79 -0.79 0.94
CA TRP A 81 -13.59 -2.24 1.00
C TRP A 81 -13.07 -2.67 2.37
N GLY A 82 -12.05 -1.96 2.88
CA GLY A 82 -11.46 -2.27 4.19
C GLY A 82 -12.46 -2.16 5.32
N ARG A 83 -13.31 -1.15 5.27
CA ARG A 83 -14.39 -0.98 6.25
C ARG A 83 -15.33 -2.19 6.23
N GLY A 84 -15.66 -2.69 5.04
CA GLY A 84 -16.46 -3.91 4.89
C GLY A 84 -15.76 -5.16 5.41
N GLN A 85 -14.43 -5.17 5.46
CA GLN A 85 -13.64 -6.26 6.02
C GLN A 85 -13.41 -6.13 7.53
N GLY A 86 -13.97 -5.11 8.17
CA GLY A 86 -13.82 -4.89 9.60
C GLY A 86 -12.62 -4.05 10.00
N CYS A 87 -11.94 -3.42 9.05
CA CYS A 87 -10.82 -2.53 9.37
C CYS A 87 -11.34 -1.22 9.93
N SER A 88 -10.69 -0.71 10.97
CA SER A 88 -11.06 0.55 11.61
C SER A 88 -10.12 1.69 11.24
N VAL A 89 -8.95 1.38 10.68
CA VAL A 89 -7.97 2.37 10.24
C VAL A 89 -7.31 1.91 8.95
N MET A 90 -6.76 2.88 8.23
CA MET A 90 -5.87 2.64 7.10
C MET A 90 -4.50 3.18 7.48
N THR A 91 -3.47 2.40 7.21
CA THR A 91 -2.09 2.79 7.48
C THR A 91 -1.28 2.76 6.20
N LEU A 92 -0.12 3.39 6.20
CA LEU A 92 0.74 3.43 5.04
C LEU A 92 2.19 3.44 5.47
N SER A 93 3.00 2.62 4.82
CA SER A 93 4.46 2.73 4.89
C SER A 93 4.96 3.12 3.49
N GLY A 94 5.85 4.09 3.44
CA GLY A 94 6.34 4.59 2.16
C GLY A 94 7.43 5.62 2.35
N ARG A 95 7.81 6.27 1.24
CA ARG A 95 8.84 7.30 1.26
C ARG A 95 8.40 8.50 2.09
N MET A 96 9.36 9.19 2.68
CA MET A 96 9.08 10.33 3.56
C MET A 96 8.30 11.45 2.86
N GLY A 97 8.46 11.61 1.56
CA GLY A 97 7.70 12.60 0.79
C GLY A 97 6.18 12.42 0.83
N TRP A 98 5.72 11.21 1.11
CA TRP A 98 4.29 10.92 1.23
C TRP A 98 3.64 11.65 2.40
N GLN A 99 4.40 11.93 3.48
CA GLN A 99 3.87 12.63 4.65
C GLN A 99 3.29 13.99 4.26
N ARG A 100 4.02 14.75 3.46
CA ARG A 100 3.57 16.08 3.04
C ARG A 100 2.35 15.99 2.13
N ALA A 101 2.38 15.09 1.15
CA ALA A 101 1.32 14.96 0.16
C ALA A 101 0.00 14.50 0.80
N LEU A 102 0.06 13.64 1.79
CA LEU A 102 -1.13 13.03 2.38
C LEU A 102 -1.71 13.84 3.54
N ARG A 103 -0.97 14.81 4.07
CA ARG A 103 -1.44 15.59 5.23
C ARG A 103 -2.76 16.29 4.96
N SER A 104 -2.94 16.85 3.76
CA SER A 104 -4.17 17.53 3.37
C SER A 104 -5.35 16.57 3.20
N GLU A 105 -5.08 15.26 3.10
CA GLU A 105 -6.10 14.23 2.95
C GLU A 105 -6.48 13.56 4.28
N GLY A 106 -6.07 14.16 5.40
CA GLY A 106 -6.44 13.66 6.72
C GLY A 106 -5.48 12.64 7.32
N TRP A 107 -4.35 12.38 6.65
CA TRP A 107 -3.34 11.45 7.17
C TRP A 107 -2.43 12.16 8.18
N LYS A 108 -2.00 11.40 9.18
CA LYS A 108 -1.04 11.89 10.18
C LYS A 108 0.02 10.83 10.42
N THR A 109 1.24 11.27 10.74
CA THR A 109 2.32 10.36 11.10
C THR A 109 2.08 9.84 12.51
N THR A 110 2.07 8.52 12.68
CA THR A 110 1.84 7.88 13.98
C THR A 110 3.09 7.24 14.55
N MET A 111 4.02 6.82 13.69
CA MET A 111 5.25 6.18 14.13
C MET A 111 6.31 6.27 13.05
N VAL A 112 7.54 6.01 13.43
CA VAL A 112 8.68 5.93 12.51
C VAL A 112 9.30 4.55 12.66
N VAL A 113 9.62 3.90 11.54
CA VAL A 113 10.35 2.64 11.53
C VAL A 113 11.81 2.94 11.25
N MET A 114 12.70 2.44 12.08
CA MET A 114 14.14 2.62 11.93
C MET A 114 14.80 1.26 11.78
N GLU A 115 15.87 1.21 11.00
CA GLU A 115 16.57 -0.03 10.71
C GLU A 115 18.06 0.13 11.04
N LYS A 116 18.67 -0.94 11.52
CA LYS A 116 20.09 -1.01 11.77
C LYS A 116 20.56 -2.41 11.41
N ASP A 117 21.65 -2.48 10.66
CA ASP A 117 22.26 -3.77 10.33
C ASP A 117 22.84 -4.40 11.60
N ILE A 118 22.68 -5.69 11.72
CA ILE A 118 23.23 -6.47 12.82
C ILE A 118 24.14 -7.56 12.28
#